data_0877307c8261bcc583a887e3c885106a
#
_entry.id   0877307c8261bcc583a887e3c885106a
#
_cell.length_a   1.000
_cell.length_b   1.000
_cell.length_c   1.000
_cell.angle_alpha   90.00
_cell.angle_beta   90.00
_cell.angle_gamma   90.00
#
_symmetry.space_group_name_H-M   'P 1'
#
loop_
_entity.id
_entity.type
_entity.pdbx_description
1 polymer ?
#
loop_
_entity_poly.entity_id
_entity_poly.type
_entity_poly.pdbx_seq_one_letter_code
_entity_poly.pdbx_strand_id
1 'polypeptide(L)' 'MITQKANAVKPYNTKELAAKYGVTPKVLRMWLLPHNQVIGEKTGRYFTILQIKKIFDLLGEPD' A
#
# COMPACT_ATOMS: atom_id res chain seq x y z
N MET A 1 -3.22 9.76 -24.43
CA MET A 1 -2.94 9.42 -23.87
C MET A 1 -2.87 9.15 -22.86
N ILE A 2 -2.88 8.90 -22.55
CA ILE A 2 -2.90 8.61 -21.63
C ILE A 2 -2.19 8.31 -20.85
N THR A 3 -1.79 8.71 -20.32
CA THR A 3 -1.02 8.21 -19.62
C THR A 3 -1.40 7.59 -18.57
N GLN A 4 -1.13 6.73 -18.28
CA GLN A 4 -1.57 6.08 -17.40
C GLN A 4 -0.84 6.05 -16.25
N LYS A 5 -1.35 6.01 -15.17
CA LYS A 5 -0.73 5.86 -13.96
C LYS A 5 -0.06 4.59 -13.89
N ALA A 6 1.12 4.57 -13.37
CA ALA A 6 1.87 3.38 -13.21
C ALA A 6 1.35 2.49 -12.10
N ASN A 7 0.66 3.07 -11.13
CA ASN A 7 0.27 2.34 -9.92
C ASN A 7 -1.20 1.97 -9.97
N ALA A 8 -1.47 0.69 -10.18
CA ALA A 8 -2.83 0.21 -10.18
C ALA A 8 -3.34 0.07 -8.76
N VAL A 9 -4.62 0.39 -8.57
CA VAL A 9 -5.29 0.16 -7.29
C VAL A 9 -5.84 -1.24 -7.34
N LYS A 10 -5.12 -2.16 -6.73
CA LYS A 10 -5.50 -3.57 -6.71
C LYS A 10 -4.96 -4.17 -5.42
N PRO A 11 -5.33 -5.40 -5.07
CA PRO A 11 -4.76 -6.02 -3.87
C PRO A 11 -3.26 -6.24 -4.04
N TYR A 12 -2.53 -5.91 -3.00
CA TYR A 12 -1.08 -6.15 -2.93
C TYR A 12 -0.78 -6.84 -1.61
N ASN A 13 0.22 -7.72 -1.60
CA ASN A 13 0.74 -8.18 -0.32
C ASN A 13 1.80 -7.19 0.17
N THR A 14 2.26 -7.39 1.40
CA THR A 14 3.21 -6.45 2.00
C THR A 14 4.49 -6.35 1.19
N LYS A 15 4.97 -7.47 0.70
CA LYS A 15 6.21 -7.51 -0.06
C LYS A 15 6.08 -6.74 -1.36
N GLU A 16 4.98 -6.95 -2.07
CA GLU A 16 4.74 -6.26 -3.33
C GLU A 16 4.59 -4.75 -3.12
N LEU A 17 3.86 -4.39 -2.08
CA LEU A 17 3.63 -2.98 -1.80
C LEU A 17 4.93 -2.29 -1.40
N ALA A 18 5.73 -2.95 -0.57
CA ALA A 18 7.03 -2.41 -0.18
C ALA A 18 7.92 -2.20 -1.40
N ALA A 19 7.90 -3.14 -2.33
CA ALA A 19 8.69 -3.01 -3.55
C ALA A 19 8.25 -1.79 -4.36
N LYS A 20 6.96 -1.51 -4.38
CA LYS A 20 6.45 -0.34 -5.07
C LYS A 20 6.99 0.95 -4.47
N TYR A 21 7.11 1.00 -3.16
CA TYR A 21 7.63 2.17 -2.47
C TYR A 21 9.16 2.19 -2.40
N GLY A 22 9.80 1.14 -2.87
CA GLY A 22 11.26 1.07 -2.84
C GLY A 22 11.82 0.87 -1.45
N VAL A 23 11.08 0.18 -0.59
CA VAL A 23 11.51 -0.06 0.79
C VAL A 23 11.35 -1.53 1.12
N THR A 24 11.88 -1.94 2.26
CA THR A 24 11.70 -3.31 2.72
C THR A 24 10.31 -3.46 3.35
N PRO A 25 9.80 -4.69 3.42
CA PRO A 25 8.51 -4.92 4.08
C PRO A 25 8.51 -4.45 5.53
N LYS A 26 9.63 -4.57 6.21
CA LYS A 26 9.74 -4.11 7.58
C LYS A 26 9.53 -2.59 7.69
N VAL A 27 10.18 -1.86 6.79
CA VAL A 27 10.04 -0.40 6.78
C VAL A 27 8.61 0.00 6.46
N LEU A 28 8.01 -0.68 5.48
CA LEU A 28 6.63 -0.39 5.14
C LEU A 28 5.71 -0.63 6.33
N ARG A 29 5.90 -1.73 7.04
CA ARG A 29 5.08 -2.02 8.21
C ARG A 29 5.22 -0.92 9.27
N MET A 30 6.44 -0.41 9.45
CA MET A 30 6.67 0.67 10.39
C MET A 30 5.94 1.94 9.98
N TRP A 31 5.91 2.23 8.68
CA TRP A 31 5.18 3.40 8.19
C TRP A 31 3.69 3.27 8.42
N LEU A 32 3.15 2.04 8.32
CA LEU A 32 1.71 1.82 8.43
C LEU A 32 1.21 1.74 9.86
N LEU A 33 2.11 1.50 10.82
CA LEU A 33 1.72 1.35 12.21
C LEU A 33 0.88 2.52 12.75
N PRO A 34 1.30 3.78 12.57
CA PRO A 34 0.51 4.89 13.09
C PRO A 34 -0.87 5.00 12.46
N HIS A 35 -1.07 4.38 11.31
CA HIS A 35 -2.33 4.48 10.58
C HIS A 35 -3.14 3.20 10.64
N ASN A 36 -2.76 2.30 11.52
CA ASN A 36 -3.35 0.97 11.56
C ASN A 36 -4.85 1.00 11.76
N GLN A 37 -5.36 1.91 12.57
CA GLN A 37 -6.79 2.00 12.81
C GLN A 37 -7.56 2.48 11.60
N VAL A 38 -6.95 3.33 10.79
CA VAL A 38 -7.60 3.84 9.59
C VAL A 38 -7.59 2.77 8.49
N ILE A 39 -6.45 2.11 8.32
CA ILE A 39 -6.29 1.13 7.28
C ILE A 39 -7.01 -0.17 7.61
N GLY A 40 -6.98 -0.56 8.87
CA GLY A 40 -7.54 -1.83 9.30
C GLY A 40 -6.54 -2.95 9.11
N GLU A 41 -6.87 -4.08 9.71
CA GLU A 41 -5.98 -5.24 9.66
C GLU A 41 -6.15 -5.99 8.35
N LYS A 42 -5.04 -6.48 7.87
CA LYS A 42 -5.02 -7.36 6.70
C LYS A 42 -5.57 -8.71 7.11
N THR A 43 -6.59 -9.18 6.39
CA THR A 43 -7.26 -10.44 6.75
C THR A 43 -6.69 -11.65 6.05
N GLY A 44 -5.61 -11.51 5.35
CA GLY A 44 -4.96 -12.59 4.67
C GLY A 44 -3.62 -12.10 4.22
N ARG A 45 -3.16 -12.60 3.10
CA ARG A 45 -1.87 -12.16 2.58
C ARG A 45 -1.93 -10.81 1.93
N TYR A 46 -3.11 -10.39 1.48
CA TYR A 46 -3.24 -9.20 0.63
C TYR A 46 -4.06 -8.14 1.31
N PHE A 47 -3.64 -6.91 1.14
CA PHE A 47 -4.49 -5.76 1.45
C PHE A 47 -5.59 -5.68 0.41
N THR A 48 -6.78 -5.31 0.84
CA THR A 48 -7.90 -5.14 -0.09
C THR A 48 -7.71 -3.86 -0.91
N ILE A 49 -8.50 -3.74 -1.97
CA ILE A 49 -8.47 -2.54 -2.79
C ILE A 49 -8.72 -1.30 -1.94
N LEU A 50 -9.68 -1.39 -1.03
CA LEU A 50 -10.00 -0.25 -0.17
C LEU A 50 -8.82 0.12 0.72
N GLN A 51 -8.16 -0.89 1.26
CA GLN A 51 -6.98 -0.65 2.09
C GLN A 51 -5.86 -0.03 1.29
N ILE A 52 -5.67 -0.47 0.04
CA ILE A 52 -4.65 0.10 -0.82
C ILE A 52 -4.95 1.57 -1.11
N LYS A 53 -6.21 1.90 -1.36
CA LYS A 53 -6.57 3.29 -1.55
C LYS A 53 -6.22 4.15 -0.34
N LYS A 54 -6.52 3.64 0.84
CA LYS A 54 -6.19 4.36 2.07
C LYS A 54 -4.69 4.53 2.25
N ILE A 55 -3.94 3.49 1.93
CA ILE A 55 -2.49 3.56 2.04
C ILE A 55 -1.93 4.59 1.07
N PHE A 56 -2.41 4.59 -0.17
CA PHE A 56 -1.94 5.57 -1.15
C PHE A 56 -2.29 6.99 -0.73
N ASP A 57 -3.45 7.17 -0.10
CA ASP A 57 -3.83 8.49 0.40
C ASP A 57 -2.93 8.95 1.54
N LEU A 58 -2.59 8.03 2.44
CA LEU A 58 -1.82 8.38 3.63
C LEU A 58 -0.34 8.56 3.33
N LEU A 59 0.22 7.68 2.52
CA LEU A 59 1.65 7.69 2.22
C LEU A 59 1.98 8.37 0.91
N GLY A 60 0.98 8.66 0.10
CA GLY A 60 1.21 9.11 -1.26
C GLY A 60 1.40 7.90 -2.18
N GLU A 61 1.17 8.11 -3.46
CA GLU A 61 1.34 7.03 -4.42
C GLU A 61 2.82 6.78 -4.65
N PRO A 62 3.24 5.52 -4.75
CA PRO A 62 4.63 5.23 -5.06
C PRO A 62 4.93 5.62 -6.51
N ASP A 63 6.15 6.00 -6.73
CA ASP A 63 6.58 6.38 -8.09
C ASP A 63 6.93 5.19 -8.96
#